data_72c12708ad1715f490ae8dac632b4767
#
_entry.id   72c12708ad1715f490ae8dac632b4767
#
_cell.length_a   1.000
_cell.length_b   1.000
_cell.length_c   1.000
_cell.angle_alpha   90.00
_cell.angle_beta   90.00
_cell.angle_gamma   90.00
#
_symmetry.space_group_name_H-M   'P 1'
#
loop_
_entity.id
_entity.type
_entity.pdbx_description
1 polymer ?
#
loop_
_entity_poly.entity_id
_entity_poly.type
_entity_poly.pdbx_seq_one_letter_code
_entity_poly.pdbx_strand_id
1 'polypeptide(L)'
;MSAEFLSEFLLAAGVSFLLCLIGLPLLLGMARVFGLYAIVQERSCRVYVLFGKVLGILDQPGLHFLLGEIGPSALIVNLFGTCYTLDLRLDQEYRRSEPVNSEEGAPMGIGIWYEMWISDPYSYLFKNTDPRGSLRANVSNSTVRCLSNMRLGDMLETRHQMSQIVRAEVSSQSQAWGYQLGSVYIRKVHFRDEGMIRQIEAKVVNRLRQVTSAIKQAGANQVSVITSSAERTASIEFGKASAIRPNLLGQALSEIAKEPAVADAVFNILETLRLVNSGAKVTYFAAGAESGLLTDLLAARRSALPAKSGN
;
A
#
# COMPACT_ATOMS: atom_id res chain seq x y z
N MET A 1 -29.84 -56.81 -68.78
CA MET A 1 -28.53 -56.33 -68.26
C MET A 1 -27.82 -57.58 -67.76
N SER A 2 -26.80 -58.07 -68.47
CA SER A 2 -26.13 -59.31 -68.17
C SER A 2 -25.39 -59.31 -66.85
N ALA A 3 -25.42 -60.40 -66.13
CA ALA A 3 -24.72 -60.57 -64.87
C ALA A 3 -23.22 -60.23 -64.96
N GLU A 4 -22.65 -60.46 -66.15
CA GLU A 4 -21.25 -60.07 -66.48
C GLU A 4 -21.01 -58.61 -66.45
N PHE A 5 -21.92 -57.76 -66.95
CA PHE A 5 -21.78 -56.28 -66.89
C PHE A 5 -21.80 -55.73 -65.44
N LEU A 6 -22.62 -56.36 -64.59
CA LEU A 6 -22.72 -56.00 -63.19
C LEU A 6 -21.45 -56.38 -62.41
N SER A 7 -20.83 -57.53 -62.72
CA SER A 7 -19.57 -57.97 -62.08
C SER A 7 -18.38 -57.12 -62.52
N GLU A 8 -18.28 -56.78 -63.82
CA GLU A 8 -17.23 -55.84 -64.29
C GLU A 8 -17.38 -54.49 -63.75
N PHE A 9 -18.60 -53.93 -63.62
CA PHE A 9 -18.88 -52.66 -63.01
C PHE A 9 -18.48 -52.63 -61.50
N LEU A 10 -18.87 -53.68 -60.76
CA LEU A 10 -18.49 -53.76 -59.32
C LEU A 10 -16.98 -53.93 -59.13
N LEU A 11 -16.33 -54.68 -60.03
CA LEU A 11 -14.87 -54.83 -59.98
C LEU A 11 -14.15 -53.54 -60.33
N ALA A 12 -14.58 -52.83 -61.37
CA ALA A 12 -14.03 -51.48 -61.70
C ALA A 12 -14.28 -50.45 -60.62
N ALA A 13 -15.49 -50.44 -60.03
CA ALA A 13 -15.82 -49.55 -58.91
C ALA A 13 -14.97 -49.85 -57.65
N GLY A 14 -14.78 -51.16 -57.34
CA GLY A 14 -13.95 -51.61 -56.22
C GLY A 14 -12.47 -51.21 -56.38
N VAL A 15 -11.92 -51.49 -57.60
CA VAL A 15 -10.54 -51.10 -57.94
C VAL A 15 -10.36 -49.56 -57.86
N SER A 16 -11.29 -48.80 -58.44
CA SER A 16 -11.28 -47.34 -58.41
C SER A 16 -11.37 -46.81 -57.00
N PHE A 17 -12.22 -47.35 -56.16
CA PHE A 17 -12.36 -47.03 -54.77
C PHE A 17 -11.07 -47.28 -53.98
N LEU A 18 -10.46 -48.47 -54.21
CA LEU A 18 -9.23 -48.86 -53.54
C LEU A 18 -8.04 -47.99 -53.98
N LEU A 19 -7.98 -47.58 -55.24
CA LEU A 19 -6.97 -46.73 -55.81
C LEU A 19 -7.13 -45.29 -55.26
N CYS A 20 -8.35 -44.78 -55.07
CA CYS A 20 -8.60 -43.52 -54.39
C CYS A 20 -8.25 -43.57 -52.91
N LEU A 21 -8.62 -44.67 -52.22
CA LEU A 21 -8.41 -44.81 -50.78
C LEU A 21 -6.91 -44.84 -50.42
N ILE A 22 -6.08 -45.45 -51.25
CA ILE A 22 -4.63 -45.56 -51.05
C ILE A 22 -3.90 -44.40 -51.75
N GLY A 23 -4.30 -44.07 -52.96
CA GLY A 23 -3.61 -43.07 -53.80
C GLY A 23 -3.72 -41.65 -53.24
N LEU A 24 -4.90 -41.27 -52.71
CA LEU A 24 -5.09 -39.89 -52.18
C LEU A 24 -4.21 -39.59 -50.94
N PRO A 25 -4.16 -40.43 -49.90
CA PRO A 25 -3.26 -40.20 -48.77
C PRO A 25 -1.78 -40.28 -49.16
N LEU A 26 -1.44 -41.15 -50.12
CA LEU A 26 -0.07 -41.25 -50.62
C LEU A 26 0.34 -39.99 -51.39
N LEU A 27 -0.53 -39.44 -52.23
CA LEU A 27 -0.34 -38.20 -52.97
C LEU A 27 -0.24 -37.00 -51.99
N LEU A 28 -1.09 -36.92 -50.99
CA LEU A 28 -1.04 -35.90 -49.95
C LEU A 28 0.26 -36.03 -49.10
N GLY A 29 0.67 -37.25 -48.80
CA GLY A 29 1.93 -37.53 -48.12
C GLY A 29 3.13 -37.06 -48.95
N MET A 30 3.18 -37.38 -50.24
CA MET A 30 4.20 -36.86 -51.15
C MET A 30 4.18 -35.32 -51.24
N ALA A 31 3.00 -34.73 -51.38
CA ALA A 31 2.84 -33.27 -51.41
C ALA A 31 3.40 -32.63 -50.13
N ARG A 32 3.23 -33.27 -49.00
CA ARG A 32 3.81 -32.81 -47.72
C ARG A 32 5.32 -32.96 -47.69
N VAL A 33 5.88 -34.05 -48.15
CA VAL A 33 7.34 -34.30 -48.24
C VAL A 33 8.00 -33.28 -49.15
N PHE A 34 7.41 -33.00 -50.30
CA PHE A 34 7.88 -31.95 -51.21
C PHE A 34 7.58 -30.52 -50.75
N GLY A 35 6.98 -30.34 -49.58
CA GLY A 35 6.75 -29.01 -49.01
C GLY A 35 5.75 -28.17 -49.81
N LEU A 36 4.77 -28.78 -50.50
CA LEU A 36 3.79 -28.01 -51.25
C LEU A 36 2.83 -27.25 -50.33
N TYR A 37 2.54 -27.82 -49.19
CA TYR A 37 1.67 -27.17 -48.18
C TYR A 37 2.22 -27.34 -46.76
N ALA A 38 1.90 -26.36 -45.89
CA ALA A 38 2.17 -26.39 -44.47
C ALA A 38 0.91 -26.05 -43.70
N ILE A 39 0.70 -26.75 -42.59
CA ILE A 39 -0.37 -26.43 -41.65
C ILE A 39 0.24 -25.76 -40.47
N VAL A 40 -0.13 -24.51 -40.22
CA VAL A 40 0.30 -23.72 -39.07
C VAL A 40 -0.82 -23.77 -38.03
N GLN A 41 -0.48 -24.19 -36.82
CA GLN A 41 -1.43 -24.21 -35.70
C GLN A 41 -1.63 -22.80 -35.14
N GLU A 42 -2.77 -22.57 -34.51
CA GLU A 42 -3.06 -21.31 -33.86
C GLU A 42 -2.00 -20.99 -32.79
N ARG A 43 -1.54 -19.73 -32.78
CA ARG A 43 -0.47 -19.29 -31.87
C ARG A 43 0.86 -20.03 -32.05
N SER A 44 1.12 -20.57 -33.22
CA SER A 44 2.45 -21.06 -33.59
C SER A 44 2.92 -20.37 -34.86
N CYS A 45 4.22 -20.30 -35.03
CA CYS A 45 4.82 -19.75 -36.22
C CYS A 45 5.87 -20.75 -36.78
N ARG A 46 6.00 -20.80 -38.10
CA ARG A 46 7.03 -21.59 -38.78
C ARG A 46 7.99 -20.68 -39.51
N VAL A 47 9.27 -20.84 -39.22
CA VAL A 47 10.36 -20.11 -39.87
C VAL A 47 11.15 -21.06 -40.75
N TYR A 48 11.13 -20.79 -42.05
CA TYR A 48 11.82 -21.62 -43.06
C TYR A 48 13.18 -21.02 -43.39
N VAL A 49 14.22 -21.80 -43.20
CA VAL A 49 15.62 -21.39 -43.44
C VAL A 49 16.22 -22.37 -44.48
N LEU A 50 16.79 -21.81 -45.54
CA LEU A 50 17.52 -22.57 -46.54
C LEU A 50 18.95 -22.06 -46.68
N PHE A 51 19.96 -22.93 -46.50
CA PHE A 51 21.35 -22.58 -46.55
C PHE A 51 21.74 -21.37 -45.69
N GLY A 52 21.13 -21.25 -44.49
CA GLY A 52 21.38 -20.16 -43.56
C GLY A 52 20.61 -18.86 -43.82
N LYS A 53 19.85 -18.79 -44.94
CA LYS A 53 19.02 -17.64 -45.26
C LYS A 53 17.56 -17.93 -44.88
N VAL A 54 16.91 -17.00 -44.17
CA VAL A 54 15.46 -17.05 -43.90
C VAL A 54 14.73 -16.75 -45.18
N LEU A 55 13.88 -17.67 -45.61
CA LEU A 55 13.07 -17.55 -46.82
C LEU A 55 11.69 -16.93 -46.53
N GLY A 56 11.10 -17.35 -45.42
CA GLY A 56 9.77 -16.87 -45.07
C GLY A 56 9.40 -17.26 -43.63
N ILE A 57 8.47 -16.50 -43.07
CA ILE A 57 7.89 -16.71 -41.72
C ILE A 57 6.40 -16.83 -41.91
N LEU A 58 5.83 -17.96 -41.51
CA LEU A 58 4.39 -18.21 -41.51
C LEU A 58 3.86 -18.09 -40.09
N ASP A 59 3.22 -16.96 -39.80
CA ASP A 59 2.65 -16.62 -38.49
C ASP A 59 1.13 -16.77 -38.43
N GLN A 60 0.48 -16.80 -39.61
CA GLN A 60 -0.96 -16.96 -39.69
C GLN A 60 -1.38 -18.43 -39.55
N PRO A 61 -2.38 -18.74 -38.72
CA PRO A 61 -2.88 -20.10 -38.59
C PRO A 61 -3.65 -20.53 -39.85
N GLY A 62 -3.50 -21.78 -40.21
CA GLY A 62 -4.22 -22.36 -41.35
C GLY A 62 -3.36 -23.18 -42.27
N LEU A 63 -3.94 -23.47 -43.45
CA LEU A 63 -3.28 -24.20 -44.53
C LEU A 63 -2.61 -23.17 -45.47
N HIS A 64 -1.29 -23.23 -45.57
CA HIS A 64 -0.50 -22.38 -46.44
C HIS A 64 0.12 -23.16 -47.58
N PHE A 65 0.01 -22.64 -48.77
CA PHE A 65 0.73 -23.19 -49.92
C PHE A 65 2.09 -22.53 -50.00
N LEU A 66 3.15 -23.30 -49.65
CA LEU A 66 4.50 -22.79 -49.56
C LEU A 66 5.02 -22.22 -50.89
N LEU A 67 4.57 -22.77 -52.00
CA LEU A 67 4.97 -22.29 -53.32
C LEU A 67 4.50 -20.85 -53.60
N GLY A 68 3.35 -20.48 -53.06
CA GLY A 68 2.81 -19.12 -53.18
C GLY A 68 3.49 -18.13 -52.23
N GLU A 69 3.86 -18.55 -51.04
CA GLU A 69 4.44 -17.69 -49.99
C GLU A 69 5.97 -17.55 -50.10
N ILE A 70 6.66 -18.67 -50.39
CA ILE A 70 8.14 -18.74 -50.38
C ILE A 70 8.70 -18.83 -51.81
N GLY A 71 7.83 -19.10 -52.79
CA GLY A 71 8.22 -19.28 -54.20
C GLY A 71 8.80 -20.66 -54.48
N PRO A 72 9.54 -20.83 -55.62
CA PRO A 72 10.05 -22.14 -56.07
C PRO A 72 11.05 -22.80 -55.09
N SER A 73 11.65 -22.01 -54.20
CA SER A 73 12.51 -22.52 -53.10
C SER A 73 11.77 -23.38 -52.08
N ALA A 74 10.43 -23.32 -52.08
CA ALA A 74 9.58 -24.16 -51.21
C ALA A 74 9.81 -25.66 -51.41
N LEU A 75 10.00 -26.10 -52.65
CA LEU A 75 10.25 -27.49 -53.01
C LEU A 75 11.56 -28.04 -52.42
N ILE A 76 12.55 -27.19 -52.28
CA ILE A 76 13.89 -27.54 -51.84
C ILE A 76 14.04 -27.37 -50.33
N VAL A 77 13.32 -26.42 -49.73
CA VAL A 77 13.48 -26.08 -48.31
C VAL A 77 13.13 -27.23 -47.38
N ASN A 78 12.17 -28.07 -47.76
CA ASN A 78 11.77 -29.20 -46.94
C ASN A 78 12.79 -30.37 -46.99
N LEU A 79 13.62 -30.42 -48.05
CA LEU A 79 14.67 -31.44 -48.20
C LEU A 79 16.06 -30.99 -47.69
N PHE A 80 16.43 -29.74 -47.95
CA PHE A 80 17.75 -29.18 -47.66
C PHE A 80 17.76 -28.02 -46.70
N GLY A 81 16.59 -27.56 -46.28
CA GLY A 81 16.43 -26.45 -45.29
C GLY A 81 16.10 -26.96 -43.90
N THR A 82 15.97 -26.01 -43.01
CA THR A 82 15.54 -26.25 -41.62
C THR A 82 14.24 -25.48 -41.37
N CYS A 83 13.26 -26.14 -40.80
CA CYS A 83 12.00 -25.52 -40.39
C CYS A 83 11.98 -25.42 -38.85
N TYR A 84 11.98 -24.22 -38.34
CA TYR A 84 11.81 -23.96 -36.91
C TYR A 84 10.34 -23.69 -36.62
N THR A 85 9.78 -24.42 -35.67
CA THR A 85 8.43 -24.18 -35.17
C THR A 85 8.52 -23.52 -33.81
N LEU A 86 7.97 -22.33 -33.69
CA LEU A 86 7.95 -21.54 -32.47
C LEU A 86 6.55 -21.47 -31.91
N ASP A 87 6.44 -21.51 -30.58
CA ASP A 87 5.21 -21.28 -29.87
C ASP A 87 5.12 -19.80 -29.50
N LEU A 88 4.07 -19.11 -29.99
CA LEU A 88 3.80 -17.69 -29.74
C LEU A 88 2.86 -17.46 -28.55
N ARG A 89 2.55 -18.52 -27.81
CA ARG A 89 1.70 -18.41 -26.62
C ARG A 89 2.41 -17.65 -25.54
N LEU A 90 1.60 -17.10 -24.63
CA LEU A 90 2.10 -16.48 -23.42
C LEU A 90 2.80 -17.53 -22.56
N ASP A 91 4.07 -17.34 -22.33
CA ASP A 91 4.89 -18.13 -21.41
C ASP A 91 5.05 -17.37 -20.09
N GLN A 92 5.13 -18.11 -19.01
CA GLN A 92 5.21 -17.57 -17.66
C GLN A 92 6.37 -18.22 -16.93
N GLU A 93 7.17 -17.40 -16.27
CA GLU A 93 8.26 -17.90 -15.47
C GLU A 93 8.22 -17.32 -14.05
N TYR A 94 8.44 -18.20 -13.09
CA TYR A 94 8.58 -17.83 -11.69
C TYR A 94 9.97 -18.10 -11.19
N ARG A 95 10.68 -17.04 -10.80
CA ARG A 95 11.98 -17.10 -10.15
C ARG A 95 11.80 -17.05 -8.65
N ARG A 96 12.14 -18.16 -7.99
CA ARG A 96 12.03 -18.28 -6.54
C ARG A 96 13.31 -17.81 -5.89
N SER A 97 13.19 -16.91 -4.88
CA SER A 97 14.27 -16.60 -3.95
C SER A 97 15.56 -16.04 -4.59
N GLU A 98 15.40 -15.08 -5.53
CA GLU A 98 16.55 -14.31 -6.02
C GLU A 98 17.18 -13.55 -4.86
N PRO A 99 18.48 -13.70 -4.62
CA PRO A 99 19.17 -13.02 -3.54
C PRO A 99 19.35 -11.54 -3.87
N VAL A 100 18.84 -10.68 -3.01
CA VAL A 100 18.95 -9.23 -3.13
C VAL A 100 19.27 -8.64 -1.77
N ASN A 101 20.06 -7.60 -1.72
CA ASN A 101 20.27 -6.80 -0.52
C ASN A 101 19.51 -5.48 -0.67
N SER A 102 18.94 -4.98 0.42
CA SER A 102 18.39 -3.62 0.44
C SER A 102 19.49 -2.57 0.48
N GLU A 103 19.15 -1.28 0.30
CA GLU A 103 20.06 -0.15 0.53
C GLU A 103 20.72 -0.21 1.92
N GLU A 104 20.00 -0.71 2.91
CA GLU A 104 20.45 -0.88 4.30
C GLU A 104 21.32 -2.15 4.49
N GLY A 105 21.60 -2.92 3.43
CA GLY A 105 22.39 -4.15 3.48
C GLY A 105 21.62 -5.38 3.98
N ALA A 106 20.29 -5.33 4.09
CA ALA A 106 19.48 -6.46 4.53
C ALA A 106 19.41 -7.57 3.45
N PRO A 107 19.90 -8.80 3.70
CA PRO A 107 19.82 -9.89 2.77
C PRO A 107 18.43 -10.47 2.68
N MET A 108 17.85 -10.45 1.48
CA MET A 108 16.49 -10.92 1.21
C MET A 108 16.48 -11.92 0.06
N GLY A 109 15.43 -12.74 0.02
CA GLY A 109 15.07 -13.54 -1.13
C GLY A 109 13.78 -13.03 -1.73
N ILE A 110 13.76 -12.83 -3.03
CA ILE A 110 12.61 -12.24 -3.73
C ILE A 110 12.06 -13.21 -4.75
N GLY A 111 10.76 -13.38 -4.76
CA GLY A 111 10.03 -14.12 -5.78
C GLY A 111 9.58 -13.18 -6.88
N ILE A 112 10.04 -13.43 -8.11
CA ILE A 112 9.71 -12.66 -9.29
C ILE A 112 8.88 -13.56 -10.22
N TRP A 113 7.76 -13.06 -10.66
CA TRP A 113 6.92 -13.72 -11.66
C TRP A 113 6.77 -12.77 -12.85
N TYR A 114 6.99 -13.25 -14.04
CA TYR A 114 6.86 -12.46 -15.24
C TYR A 114 6.29 -13.25 -16.40
N GLU A 115 5.64 -12.54 -17.30
CA GLU A 115 5.02 -13.03 -18.52
C GLU A 115 5.83 -12.59 -19.72
N MET A 116 5.94 -13.48 -20.71
CA MET A 116 6.68 -13.21 -21.93
C MET A 116 6.06 -13.95 -23.09
N TRP A 117 6.20 -13.41 -24.29
CA TRP A 117 5.86 -14.09 -25.53
C TRP A 117 6.77 -13.63 -26.67
N ILE A 118 6.88 -14.45 -27.71
CA ILE A 118 7.68 -14.13 -28.88
C ILE A 118 6.90 -13.13 -29.73
N SER A 119 7.47 -11.95 -29.97
CA SER A 119 6.88 -10.90 -30.83
C SER A 119 7.48 -10.86 -32.23
N ASP A 120 8.78 -11.15 -32.33
CA ASP A 120 9.50 -11.22 -33.61
C ASP A 120 10.27 -12.54 -33.69
N PRO A 121 9.76 -13.52 -34.43
CA PRO A 121 10.39 -14.83 -34.62
C PRO A 121 11.77 -14.78 -35.21
N TYR A 122 12.04 -13.81 -36.09
CA TYR A 122 13.34 -13.67 -36.70
C TYR A 122 14.41 -13.26 -35.68
N SER A 123 14.15 -12.20 -34.94
CA SER A 123 15.07 -11.71 -33.91
C SER A 123 15.29 -12.74 -32.81
N TYR A 124 14.24 -13.46 -32.46
CA TYR A 124 14.28 -14.52 -31.45
C TYR A 124 15.26 -15.64 -31.84
N LEU A 125 15.23 -16.11 -33.08
CA LEU A 125 16.07 -17.22 -33.54
C LEU A 125 17.52 -16.82 -33.86
N PHE A 126 17.74 -15.61 -34.38
CA PHE A 126 19.02 -15.29 -35.02
C PHE A 126 19.83 -14.18 -34.34
N LYS A 127 19.20 -13.36 -33.51
CA LYS A 127 19.94 -12.29 -32.80
C LYS A 127 20.57 -12.73 -31.50
N ASN A 128 20.00 -13.72 -30.83
CA ASN A 128 20.51 -14.19 -29.55
C ASN A 128 20.50 -15.74 -29.54
N THR A 129 21.57 -16.34 -29.03
CA THR A 129 21.69 -17.78 -28.91
C THR A 129 20.72 -18.36 -27.88
N ASP A 130 20.51 -17.65 -26.77
CA ASP A 130 19.54 -18.01 -25.73
C ASP A 130 18.75 -16.78 -25.30
N PRO A 131 17.71 -16.39 -26.06
CA PRO A 131 16.88 -15.22 -25.73
C PRO A 131 16.15 -15.37 -24.40
N ARG A 132 15.74 -16.59 -24.06
CA ARG A 132 15.04 -16.87 -22.80
C ARG A 132 15.94 -16.71 -21.60
N GLY A 133 17.16 -17.27 -21.65
CA GLY A 133 18.16 -17.10 -20.60
C GLY A 133 18.60 -15.65 -20.44
N SER A 134 18.77 -14.93 -21.55
CA SER A 134 19.11 -13.51 -21.56
C SER A 134 17.99 -12.66 -20.93
N LEU A 135 16.73 -12.92 -21.27
CA LEU A 135 15.59 -12.25 -20.66
C LEU A 135 15.53 -12.51 -19.14
N ARG A 136 15.72 -13.78 -18.76
CA ARG A 136 15.78 -14.18 -17.35
C ARG A 136 16.86 -13.42 -16.59
N ALA A 137 18.07 -13.35 -17.14
CA ALA A 137 19.19 -12.64 -16.53
C ALA A 137 18.90 -11.14 -16.40
N ASN A 138 18.31 -10.53 -17.43
CA ASN A 138 17.97 -9.11 -17.41
C ASN A 138 16.88 -8.77 -16.40
N VAL A 139 15.82 -9.58 -16.33
CA VAL A 139 14.77 -9.40 -15.30
C VAL A 139 15.36 -9.53 -13.90
N SER A 140 16.21 -10.54 -13.67
CA SER A 140 16.90 -10.73 -12.40
C SER A 140 17.81 -9.54 -12.07
N ASN A 141 18.67 -9.13 -12.99
CA ASN A 141 19.63 -8.02 -12.79
C ASN A 141 18.91 -6.68 -12.58
N SER A 142 17.89 -6.37 -13.38
CA SER A 142 17.10 -5.16 -13.22
C SER A 142 16.38 -5.15 -11.87
N THR A 143 15.81 -6.29 -11.46
CA THR A 143 15.18 -6.43 -10.15
C THR A 143 16.18 -6.22 -9.01
N VAL A 144 17.35 -6.86 -9.08
CA VAL A 144 18.41 -6.67 -8.08
C VAL A 144 18.82 -5.21 -8.00
N ARG A 145 19.04 -4.55 -9.13
CA ARG A 145 19.45 -3.13 -9.20
C ARG A 145 18.36 -2.21 -8.63
N CYS A 146 17.10 -2.41 -9.00
CA CYS A 146 15.99 -1.63 -8.50
C CYS A 146 15.88 -1.73 -6.98
N LEU A 147 15.96 -2.95 -6.45
CA LEU A 147 15.74 -3.22 -5.04
C LEU A 147 16.96 -2.86 -4.18
N SER A 148 18.18 -3.02 -4.69
CA SER A 148 19.38 -2.65 -3.94
C SER A 148 19.51 -1.15 -3.68
N ASN A 149 18.80 -0.34 -4.45
CA ASN A 149 18.75 1.12 -4.27
C ASN A 149 17.51 1.60 -3.49
N MET A 150 16.76 0.68 -2.88
CA MET A 150 15.55 1.01 -2.12
C MET A 150 15.67 0.63 -0.66
N ARG A 151 15.08 1.46 0.20
CA ARG A 151 14.96 1.15 1.62
C ARG A 151 13.96 0.03 1.86
N LEU A 152 14.19 -0.74 2.90
CA LEU A 152 13.35 -1.87 3.22
C LEU A 152 11.86 -1.50 3.42
N GLY A 153 11.57 -0.36 4.06
CA GLY A 153 10.20 0.14 4.23
C GLY A 153 9.51 0.37 2.91
N ASP A 154 10.17 1.07 2.01
CA ASP A 154 9.65 1.45 0.69
C ASP A 154 9.42 0.21 -0.18
N MET A 155 10.30 -0.78 -0.11
CA MET A 155 10.15 -2.06 -0.81
C MET A 155 8.87 -2.81 -0.43
N LEU A 156 8.45 -2.74 0.83
CA LEU A 156 7.26 -3.42 1.31
C LEU A 156 5.97 -2.69 0.91
N GLU A 157 6.02 -1.38 0.78
CA GLU A 157 4.88 -0.52 0.46
C GLU A 157 4.68 -0.33 -1.05
N THR A 158 5.76 -0.17 -1.82
CA THR A 158 5.72 0.28 -3.23
C THR A 158 5.99 -0.82 -4.26
N ARG A 159 5.58 -2.07 -3.99
CA ARG A 159 5.83 -3.23 -4.88
C ARG A 159 5.36 -3.01 -6.32
N HIS A 160 4.26 -2.28 -6.51
CA HIS A 160 3.74 -2.03 -7.84
C HIS A 160 4.65 -1.11 -8.66
N GLN A 161 5.20 -0.06 -8.05
CA GLN A 161 6.16 0.83 -8.71
C GLN A 161 7.43 0.10 -9.12
N MET A 162 7.96 -0.76 -8.24
CA MET A 162 9.11 -1.61 -8.56
C MET A 162 8.87 -2.48 -9.79
N SER A 163 7.71 -3.12 -9.87
CA SER A 163 7.33 -3.94 -11.01
C SER A 163 7.27 -3.13 -12.30
N GLN A 164 6.79 -1.90 -12.27
CA GLN A 164 6.76 -1.00 -13.42
C GLN A 164 8.16 -0.57 -13.86
N ILE A 165 9.03 -0.23 -12.92
CA ILE A 165 10.43 0.17 -13.21
C ILE A 165 11.17 -0.98 -13.90
N VAL A 166 11.11 -2.19 -13.32
CA VAL A 166 11.76 -3.38 -13.88
C VAL A 166 11.21 -3.68 -15.28
N ARG A 167 9.90 -3.61 -15.46
CA ARG A 167 9.27 -3.81 -16.77
C ARG A 167 9.75 -2.79 -17.80
N ALA A 168 9.77 -1.52 -17.45
CA ALA A 168 10.19 -0.45 -18.37
C ALA A 168 11.64 -0.60 -18.78
N GLU A 169 12.52 -0.94 -17.84
CA GLU A 169 13.95 -1.12 -18.11
C GLU A 169 14.24 -2.33 -19.01
N VAL A 170 13.59 -3.46 -18.75
CA VAL A 170 13.83 -4.71 -19.49
C VAL A 170 13.13 -4.72 -20.85
N SER A 171 11.98 -4.04 -21.00
CA SER A 171 11.17 -4.08 -22.23
C SER A 171 11.95 -3.64 -23.48
N SER A 172 12.77 -2.60 -23.38
CA SER A 172 13.54 -2.10 -24.53
C SER A 172 14.55 -3.12 -25.05
N GLN A 173 15.20 -3.83 -24.16
CA GLN A 173 16.22 -4.84 -24.50
C GLN A 173 15.56 -6.15 -24.97
N SER A 174 14.47 -6.56 -24.32
CA SER A 174 13.77 -7.80 -24.68
C SER A 174 13.17 -7.72 -26.09
N GLN A 175 12.62 -6.57 -26.48
CA GLN A 175 12.12 -6.33 -27.84
C GLN A 175 13.22 -6.49 -28.91
N ALA A 176 14.43 -6.04 -28.61
CA ALA A 176 15.56 -6.20 -29.53
C ALA A 176 15.92 -7.67 -29.80
N TRP A 177 15.57 -8.58 -28.90
CA TRP A 177 15.77 -10.03 -29.03
C TRP A 177 14.52 -10.78 -29.49
N GLY A 178 13.46 -10.07 -29.88
CA GLY A 178 12.23 -10.67 -30.36
C GLY A 178 11.29 -11.18 -29.27
N TYR A 179 11.56 -10.89 -27.99
CA TYR A 179 10.64 -11.12 -26.89
C TYR A 179 9.91 -9.85 -26.50
N GLN A 180 8.62 -10.00 -26.20
CA GLN A 180 7.85 -8.97 -25.55
C GLN A 180 7.58 -9.39 -24.11
N LEU A 181 7.95 -8.50 -23.17
CA LEU A 181 7.70 -8.68 -21.76
C LEU A 181 6.29 -8.17 -21.43
N GLY A 182 5.49 -9.04 -20.84
CA GLY A 182 4.15 -8.70 -20.35
C GLY A 182 4.20 -8.04 -18.96
N SER A 183 3.48 -8.63 -18.03
CA SER A 183 3.48 -8.18 -16.65
C SER A 183 4.66 -8.73 -15.87
N VAL A 184 5.24 -7.93 -15.01
CA VAL A 184 6.26 -8.35 -14.04
C VAL A 184 5.70 -8.12 -12.65
N TYR A 185 5.76 -9.13 -11.79
CA TYR A 185 5.25 -9.05 -10.43
C TYR A 185 6.32 -9.50 -9.43
N ILE A 186 6.61 -8.63 -8.49
CA ILE A 186 7.41 -8.96 -7.31
C ILE A 186 6.44 -9.50 -6.27
N ARG A 187 6.42 -10.83 -6.10
CA ARG A 187 5.38 -11.50 -5.30
C ARG A 187 5.74 -11.69 -3.86
N LYS A 188 6.92 -12.21 -3.60
CA LYS A 188 7.31 -12.65 -2.27
C LYS A 188 8.65 -12.05 -1.89
N VAL A 189 8.68 -11.36 -0.78
CA VAL A 189 9.90 -10.89 -0.13
C VAL A 189 10.02 -11.69 1.16
N HIS A 190 11.13 -12.38 1.35
CA HIS A 190 11.43 -13.10 2.58
C HIS A 190 12.87 -12.80 3.02
N PHE A 191 13.03 -12.64 4.29
CA PHE A 191 14.36 -12.44 4.86
C PHE A 191 15.09 -13.77 4.96
N ARG A 192 16.39 -13.77 4.69
CA ARG A 192 17.23 -14.97 4.74
C ARG A 192 17.82 -15.20 6.13
N ASP A 193 17.91 -14.16 6.94
CA ASP A 193 18.50 -14.20 8.29
C ASP A 193 17.42 -13.91 9.35
N GLU A 194 17.18 -14.87 10.23
CA GLU A 194 16.26 -14.74 11.36
C GLU A 194 16.71 -13.69 12.39
N GLY A 195 18.01 -13.50 12.55
CA GLY A 195 18.55 -12.47 13.43
C GLY A 195 18.16 -11.08 12.95
N MET A 196 18.19 -10.85 11.64
CA MET A 196 17.77 -9.60 11.04
C MET A 196 16.26 -9.38 11.15
N ILE A 197 15.44 -10.42 11.04
CA ILE A 197 13.99 -10.30 11.26
C ILE A 197 13.73 -9.73 12.66
N ARG A 198 14.36 -10.29 13.69
CA ARG A 198 14.22 -9.81 15.07
C ARG A 198 14.69 -8.36 15.25
N GLN A 199 15.78 -7.97 14.59
CA GLN A 199 16.26 -6.57 14.64
C GLN A 199 15.29 -5.60 13.96
N ILE A 200 14.71 -5.98 12.82
CA ILE A 200 13.72 -5.16 12.11
C ILE A 200 12.44 -5.05 12.96
N GLU A 201 11.97 -6.16 13.52
CA GLU A 201 10.82 -6.16 14.43
C GLU A 201 11.06 -5.22 15.62
N ALA A 202 12.23 -5.32 16.26
CA ALA A 202 12.61 -4.44 17.36
C ALA A 202 12.66 -2.97 16.94
N LYS A 203 13.25 -2.67 15.76
CA LYS A 203 13.30 -1.32 15.20
C LYS A 203 11.90 -0.75 14.93
N VAL A 204 11.02 -1.54 14.32
CA VAL A 204 9.63 -1.16 14.03
C VAL A 204 8.85 -0.92 15.33
N VAL A 205 8.94 -1.85 16.28
CA VAL A 205 8.27 -1.72 17.59
C VAL A 205 8.76 -0.47 18.32
N ASN A 206 10.07 -0.20 18.34
CA ASN A 206 10.63 0.99 18.99
C ASN A 206 10.17 2.28 18.30
N ARG A 207 10.13 2.29 16.95
CA ARG A 207 9.59 3.45 16.20
C ARG A 207 8.12 3.69 16.51
N LEU A 208 7.30 2.63 16.56
CA LEU A 208 5.89 2.73 16.93
C LEU A 208 5.71 3.26 18.35
N ARG A 209 6.52 2.79 19.30
CA ARG A 209 6.52 3.30 20.68
C ARG A 209 6.89 4.78 20.73
N GLN A 210 7.90 5.22 19.98
CA GLN A 210 8.28 6.62 19.89
C GLN A 210 7.16 7.48 19.31
N VAL A 211 6.55 7.07 18.21
CA VAL A 211 5.42 7.79 17.58
C VAL A 211 4.23 7.85 18.54
N THR A 212 3.88 6.72 19.17
CA THR A 212 2.78 6.68 20.15
C THR A 212 3.07 7.59 21.35
N SER A 213 4.30 7.59 21.87
CA SER A 213 4.71 8.48 22.95
C SER A 213 4.65 9.96 22.55
N ALA A 214 5.11 10.29 21.33
CA ALA A 214 5.03 11.64 20.80
C ALA A 214 3.57 12.12 20.66
N ILE A 215 2.68 11.27 20.16
CA ILE A 215 1.24 11.59 20.04
C ILE A 215 0.61 11.78 21.43
N LYS A 216 0.92 10.91 22.39
CA LYS A 216 0.44 11.06 23.77
C LYS A 216 0.94 12.37 24.40
N GLN A 217 2.21 12.68 24.21
CA GLN A 217 2.79 13.91 24.74
C GLN A 217 2.18 15.16 24.09
N ALA A 218 1.99 15.14 22.77
CA ALA A 218 1.32 16.22 22.05
C ALA A 218 -0.12 16.40 22.55
N GLY A 219 -0.85 15.30 22.74
CA GLY A 219 -2.21 15.32 23.30
C GLY A 219 -2.24 15.89 24.72
N ALA A 220 -1.33 15.44 25.60
CA ALA A 220 -1.22 15.95 26.96
C ALA A 220 -0.88 17.46 27.00
N ASN A 221 0.04 17.89 26.15
CA ASN A 221 0.38 19.30 26.00
C ASN A 221 -0.81 20.14 25.53
N GLN A 222 -1.58 19.63 24.57
CA GLN A 222 -2.75 20.30 24.05
C GLN A 222 -3.86 20.43 25.11
N VAL A 223 -4.10 19.37 25.89
CA VAL A 223 -5.00 19.40 27.05
C VAL A 223 -4.52 20.43 28.09
N SER A 224 -3.24 20.44 28.42
CA SER A 224 -2.68 21.40 29.34
C SER A 224 -2.85 22.85 28.87
N VAL A 225 -2.62 23.13 27.59
CA VAL A 225 -2.83 24.48 27.00
C VAL A 225 -4.30 24.86 27.07
N ILE A 226 -5.21 23.98 26.73
CA ILE A 226 -6.66 24.23 26.80
C ILE A 226 -7.09 24.50 28.24
N THR A 227 -6.66 23.66 29.19
CA THR A 227 -6.98 23.83 30.62
C THR A 227 -6.44 25.15 31.15
N SER A 228 -5.17 25.45 30.90
CA SER A 228 -4.55 26.70 31.34
C SER A 228 -5.24 27.94 30.72
N SER A 229 -5.61 27.85 29.45
CA SER A 229 -6.35 28.94 28.79
C SER A 229 -7.75 29.14 29.38
N ALA A 230 -8.44 28.06 29.69
CA ALA A 230 -9.76 28.07 30.34
C ALA A 230 -9.68 28.64 31.76
N GLU A 231 -8.72 28.20 32.56
CA GLU A 231 -8.45 28.73 33.92
C GLU A 231 -8.10 30.23 33.89
N ARG A 232 -7.25 30.61 32.92
CA ARG A 232 -6.91 32.03 32.74
C ARG A 232 -8.15 32.86 32.39
N THR A 233 -8.99 32.39 31.48
CA THR A 233 -10.21 33.08 31.09
C THR A 233 -11.19 33.16 32.26
N ALA A 234 -11.37 32.07 33.00
CA ALA A 234 -12.19 32.03 34.19
C ALA A 234 -11.68 33.02 35.25
N SER A 235 -10.37 33.06 35.51
CA SER A 235 -9.76 33.99 36.46
C SER A 235 -9.95 35.45 36.05
N ILE A 236 -9.86 35.78 34.77
CA ILE A 236 -10.12 37.12 34.23
C ILE A 236 -11.59 37.51 34.46
N GLU A 237 -12.53 36.63 34.13
CA GLU A 237 -13.96 36.91 34.32
C GLU A 237 -14.33 36.99 35.80
N PHE A 238 -13.77 36.15 36.67
CA PHE A 238 -13.89 36.26 38.11
C PHE A 238 -13.31 37.58 38.64
N GLY A 239 -12.14 37.96 38.13
CA GLY A 239 -11.50 39.26 38.48
C GLY A 239 -12.36 40.45 38.10
N LYS A 240 -12.94 40.45 36.89
CA LYS A 240 -13.88 41.48 36.43
C LYS A 240 -15.14 41.52 37.30
N ALA A 241 -15.74 40.38 37.58
CA ALA A 241 -16.92 40.28 38.43
C ALA A 241 -16.62 40.80 39.87
N SER A 242 -15.46 40.41 40.42
CA SER A 242 -15.01 40.86 41.73
C SER A 242 -14.73 42.37 41.79
N ALA A 243 -14.25 42.95 40.69
CA ALA A 243 -13.99 44.40 40.61
C ALA A 243 -15.28 45.21 40.44
N ILE A 244 -16.30 44.66 39.80
CA ILE A 244 -17.59 45.33 39.62
C ILE A 244 -18.40 45.33 40.93
N ARG A 245 -18.30 44.30 41.75
CA ARG A 245 -19.05 44.14 42.99
C ARG A 245 -18.89 45.32 43.98
N PRO A 246 -17.71 45.79 44.34
CA PRO A 246 -17.58 46.95 45.25
C PRO A 246 -18.13 48.23 44.65
N ASN A 247 -18.05 48.38 43.32
CA ASN A 247 -18.58 49.56 42.64
C ASN A 247 -20.15 49.59 42.69
N LEU A 248 -20.79 48.46 42.45
CA LEU A 248 -22.24 48.32 42.57
C LEU A 248 -22.72 48.55 44.04
N LEU A 249 -21.98 47.98 45.00
CA LEU A 249 -22.25 48.21 46.42
C LEU A 249 -22.05 49.69 46.82
N GLY A 250 -21.00 50.32 46.32
CA GLY A 250 -20.75 51.75 46.56
C GLY A 250 -21.88 52.65 45.98
N GLN A 251 -22.33 52.33 44.78
CA GLN A 251 -23.47 53.03 44.17
C GLN A 251 -24.75 52.84 44.98
N ALA A 252 -25.08 51.59 45.34
CA ALA A 252 -26.28 51.31 46.17
C ALA A 252 -26.19 51.99 47.53
N LEU A 253 -25.03 51.97 48.18
CA LEU A 253 -24.83 52.66 49.46
C LEU A 253 -24.94 54.17 49.32
N SER A 254 -24.41 54.77 48.23
CA SER A 254 -24.52 56.18 47.95
C SER A 254 -25.95 56.63 47.70
N GLU A 255 -26.78 55.76 47.14
CA GLU A 255 -28.18 56.00 46.90
C GLU A 255 -29.00 55.96 48.22
N ILE A 256 -28.72 54.97 49.06
CA ILE A 256 -29.28 54.81 50.40
C ILE A 256 -28.87 56.02 51.31
N ALA A 257 -27.65 56.50 51.17
CA ALA A 257 -27.12 57.65 51.98
C ALA A 257 -27.82 58.95 51.63
N LYS A 258 -28.60 59.04 50.53
CA LYS A 258 -29.38 60.26 50.22
C LYS A 258 -30.49 60.57 51.26
N GLU A 259 -31.02 59.49 51.88
CA GLU A 259 -32.03 59.58 52.93
C GLU A 259 -31.50 59.10 54.29
N PRO A 260 -31.13 60.00 55.21
CA PRO A 260 -30.41 59.61 56.45
C PRO A 260 -31.22 58.63 57.32
N ALA A 261 -32.54 58.74 57.36
CA ALA A 261 -33.39 57.89 58.19
C ALA A 261 -33.38 56.43 57.65
N VAL A 262 -33.28 56.24 56.32
CA VAL A 262 -33.21 54.91 55.68
C VAL A 262 -31.81 54.33 55.84
N ALA A 263 -30.80 55.16 55.77
CA ALA A 263 -29.39 54.77 56.00
C ALA A 263 -29.18 54.16 57.38
N ASP A 264 -29.64 54.91 58.43
CA ASP A 264 -29.53 54.42 59.80
C ASP A 264 -30.30 53.14 60.05
N ALA A 265 -31.46 53.02 59.51
CA ALA A 265 -32.24 51.75 59.60
C ALA A 265 -31.53 50.56 58.92
N VAL A 266 -30.95 50.74 57.70
CA VAL A 266 -30.22 49.69 56.95
C VAL A 266 -28.95 49.33 57.69
N PHE A 267 -28.20 50.30 58.22
CA PHE A 267 -26.97 49.99 58.96
C PHE A 267 -27.28 49.22 60.26
N ASN A 268 -28.34 49.55 60.97
CA ASN A 268 -28.76 48.85 62.17
C ASN A 268 -29.19 47.41 61.85
N ILE A 269 -29.89 47.18 60.71
CA ILE A 269 -30.22 45.83 60.26
C ILE A 269 -28.98 45.05 59.88
N LEU A 270 -28.03 45.64 59.13
CA LEU A 270 -26.78 44.97 58.74
C LEU A 270 -25.90 44.65 59.95
N GLU A 271 -25.84 45.51 60.93
CA GLU A 271 -25.10 45.26 62.17
C GLU A 271 -25.75 44.14 62.99
N THR A 272 -27.06 44.10 63.07
CA THR A 272 -27.81 43.03 63.70
C THR A 272 -27.63 41.70 62.98
N LEU A 273 -27.68 41.67 61.62
CA LEU A 273 -27.39 40.49 60.80
C LEU A 273 -25.96 40.01 60.97
N ARG A 274 -25.02 40.92 61.06
CA ARG A 274 -23.60 40.56 61.29
C ARG A 274 -23.40 39.92 62.66
N LEU A 275 -24.08 40.42 63.68
CA LEU A 275 -24.06 39.88 65.03
C LEU A 275 -24.71 38.48 65.07
N VAL A 276 -25.83 38.31 64.40
CA VAL A 276 -26.52 37.01 64.33
C VAL A 276 -25.65 35.97 63.59
N ASN A 277 -25.11 36.33 62.42
CA ASN A 277 -24.26 35.43 61.62
C ASN A 277 -22.89 35.16 62.23
N SER A 278 -22.38 35.98 63.13
CA SER A 278 -21.08 35.77 63.79
C SER A 278 -21.11 34.65 64.85
N GLY A 279 -22.28 34.12 65.22
CA GLY A 279 -22.43 33.11 66.29
C GLY A 279 -21.96 33.58 67.67
N ALA A 280 -21.73 34.89 67.82
CA ALA A 280 -21.30 35.47 69.07
C ALA A 280 -22.45 35.47 70.12
N LYS A 281 -22.13 35.08 71.35
CA LYS A 281 -23.07 35.20 72.42
C LYS A 281 -23.31 36.67 72.73
N VAL A 282 -24.47 37.20 72.39
CA VAL A 282 -24.85 38.56 72.71
C VAL A 282 -25.33 38.66 74.15
N THR A 283 -24.62 39.41 74.98
CA THR A 283 -25.01 39.67 76.37
C THR A 283 -25.60 41.05 76.42
N TYR A 284 -26.85 41.23 76.77
CA TYR A 284 -27.48 42.56 76.94
C TYR A 284 -27.16 43.08 78.32
N PHE A 285 -26.60 44.28 78.33
CA PHE A 285 -26.48 45.01 79.54
C PHE A 285 -27.51 46.18 79.57
N ALA A 286 -28.29 46.26 80.64
CA ALA A 286 -29.23 47.37 80.83
C ALA A 286 -28.44 48.67 81.01
N ALA A 287 -28.87 49.72 80.30
CA ALA A 287 -28.21 51.08 80.46
C ALA A 287 -28.29 51.52 81.87
N GLY A 288 -27.14 51.59 82.62
CA GLY A 288 -27.05 51.98 84.01
C GLY A 288 -26.09 51.16 84.90
N ALA A 289 -25.51 50.10 84.38
CA ALA A 289 -24.49 49.31 85.08
C ALA A 289 -23.10 49.97 84.93
N GLU A 290 -22.47 50.19 86.01
CA GLU A 290 -21.10 50.85 86.10
C GLU A 290 -20.08 50.18 85.18
N SER A 291 -19.17 51.00 84.62
CA SER A 291 -18.12 50.59 83.66
C SER A 291 -17.09 49.56 84.24
N GLY A 292 -17.11 49.28 85.51
CA GLY A 292 -16.30 48.23 86.14
C GLY A 292 -16.65 46.77 85.79
N LEU A 293 -17.95 46.50 85.56
CA LEU A 293 -18.43 45.12 85.17
C LEU A 293 -18.03 44.72 83.76
N LEU A 294 -17.84 45.66 82.83
CA LEU A 294 -17.40 45.45 81.46
C LEU A 294 -15.96 45.01 81.38
N THR A 295 -15.12 45.63 82.21
CA THR A 295 -13.67 45.31 82.32
C THR A 295 -13.45 43.99 82.97
N ASP A 296 -14.20 43.61 83.99
CA ASP A 296 -14.12 42.30 84.62
C ASP A 296 -14.60 41.16 83.76
N LEU A 297 -15.65 41.34 82.92
CA LEU A 297 -16.15 40.35 81.97
C LEU A 297 -15.17 40.19 80.81
N LEU A 298 -14.50 41.19 80.31
CA LEU A 298 -13.48 41.09 79.26
C LEU A 298 -12.18 40.46 79.81
N ALA A 299 -11.85 40.67 81.08
CA ALA A 299 -10.73 40.01 81.75
C ALA A 299 -11.02 38.49 81.97
N ALA A 300 -12.24 38.13 82.40
CA ALA A 300 -12.65 36.75 82.59
C ALA A 300 -12.70 35.93 81.23
N ARG A 301 -13.01 36.62 80.14
CA ARG A 301 -12.98 35.99 78.81
C ARG A 301 -11.56 35.68 78.31
N ARG A 302 -10.54 36.50 78.73
CA ARG A 302 -9.13 36.27 78.37
C ARG A 302 -8.52 35.12 79.13
N SER A 303 -9.01 34.78 80.29
CA SER A 303 -8.53 33.66 81.10
C SER A 303 -9.18 32.34 80.73
N ALA A 304 -10.25 32.35 79.94
CA ALA A 304 -11.01 31.17 79.55
C ALA A 304 -10.62 30.57 78.14
N LEU A 305 -9.62 31.14 77.46
CA LEU A 305 -9.12 30.54 76.22
C LEU A 305 -8.07 29.47 76.57
N PRO A 306 -8.35 28.18 76.22
CA PRO A 306 -7.35 27.15 76.41
C PRO A 306 -6.13 27.47 75.57
N ALA A 307 -4.94 27.37 76.13
CA ALA A 307 -3.67 27.44 75.45
C ALA A 307 -3.64 26.41 74.32
N LYS A 308 -3.49 26.86 73.08
CA LYS A 308 -3.29 25.99 71.95
C LYS A 308 -2.00 25.20 72.19
N SER A 309 -2.12 23.91 72.60
CA SER A 309 -1.00 23.01 72.64
C SER A 309 -0.51 22.82 71.22
N GLY A 310 0.72 23.19 70.94
CA GLY A 310 1.37 22.84 69.71
C GLY A 310 1.62 21.34 69.61
N ASN A 311 1.35 20.79 68.47
CA ASN A 311 2.16 19.76 67.80
C ASN A 311 1.89 19.88 66.31
#